data_5d3d5534f01994ca437592c9cd1d329f
#
_entry.id   5d3d5534f01994ca437592c9cd1d329f
#
_cell.length_a   1.000
_cell.length_b   1.000
_cell.length_c   1.000
_cell.angle_alpha   90.00
_cell.angle_beta   90.00
_cell.angle_gamma   90.00
#
_symmetry.space_group_name_H-M   'P 1'
#
loop_
_entity.id
_entity.type
_entity.pdbx_description
1 polymer ?
#
loop_
_entity_poly.entity_id
_entity_poly.type
_entity_poly.pdbx_seq_one_letter_code
_entity_poly.pdbx_strand_id
1 'polypeptide(L)'
;MIYLDNAATSLQKPKEVEEQMIRALHTMGNPGRGAHDATLQAGRCVYQVREQLAQLFKAESADCIAFTSNATEALNTAILGL
;
A
#
# COMPACT_ATOMS: atom_id res chain seq x y z
N MET A 1 20.50 10.70 17.48
CA MET A 1 20.35 11.60 16.32
C MET A 1 18.96 12.23 16.35
N ILE A 2 18.91 13.52 16.11
CA ILE A 2 17.62 14.22 15.95
C ILE A 2 17.32 14.33 14.45
N TYR A 3 16.18 13.81 14.04
CA TYR A 3 15.78 13.83 12.64
C TYR A 3 14.58 14.76 12.47
N LEU A 4 14.73 15.83 11.70
CA LEU A 4 13.72 16.87 11.55
C LEU A 4 13.10 16.93 10.14
N ASP A 5 13.33 15.90 9.33
CA ASP A 5 12.89 15.87 7.93
C ASP A 5 11.86 14.78 7.64
N ASN A 6 11.08 14.36 8.65
CA ASN A 6 10.07 13.33 8.50
C ASN A 6 8.95 13.73 7.52
N ALA A 7 8.75 15.02 7.30
CA ALA A 7 7.74 15.48 6.33
C ALA A 7 8.12 15.11 4.90
N ALA A 8 9.41 15.08 4.58
CA ALA A 8 9.88 14.62 3.27
C ALA A 8 9.90 13.09 3.20
N THR A 9 10.48 12.45 4.22
CA THR A 9 10.46 11.01 4.36
C THR A 9 10.69 10.63 5.81
N SER A 10 9.97 9.63 6.30
CA SER A 10 10.18 9.12 7.64
C SER A 10 11.46 8.29 7.69
N LEU A 11 12.33 8.59 8.66
CA LEU A 11 13.56 7.84 8.85
C LEU A 11 13.29 6.53 9.59
N GLN A 12 12.61 6.63 10.73
CA GLN A 12 12.26 5.46 11.51
C GLN A 12 10.89 4.95 11.09
N LYS A 13 10.86 3.70 10.68
CA LYS A 13 9.61 3.04 10.29
C LYS A 13 9.20 2.05 11.37
N PRO A 14 7.90 1.80 11.57
CA PRO A 14 7.47 0.76 12.48
C PRO A 14 8.10 -0.58 12.13
N LYS A 15 8.42 -1.38 13.14
CA LYS A 15 9.03 -2.69 12.96
C LYS A 15 8.18 -3.60 12.05
N GLU A 16 6.88 -3.47 12.16
CA GLU A 16 5.92 -4.26 11.38
C GLU A 16 6.05 -4.02 9.87
N VAL A 17 6.46 -2.82 9.46
CA VAL A 17 6.70 -2.52 8.05
C VAL A 17 7.83 -3.38 7.50
N GLU A 18 8.96 -3.44 8.21
CA GLU A 18 10.09 -4.27 7.82
C GLU A 18 9.70 -5.75 7.76
N GLU A 19 9.04 -6.23 8.80
CA GLU A 19 8.61 -7.63 8.89
C GLU A 19 7.71 -8.03 7.73
N GLN A 20 6.74 -7.19 7.37
CA GLN A 20 5.82 -7.48 6.29
C GLN A 20 6.49 -7.39 4.92
N MET A 21 7.44 -6.49 4.74
CA MET A 21 8.21 -6.41 3.49
C MET A 21 9.04 -7.68 3.28
N ILE A 22 9.72 -8.15 4.31
CA ILE A 22 10.51 -9.38 4.24
C ILE A 22 9.61 -10.57 3.91
N ARG A 23 8.48 -10.68 4.59
CA ARG A 23 7.51 -11.75 4.34
C ARG A 23 7.02 -11.72 2.90
N ALA A 24 6.68 -10.53 2.38
CA ALA A 24 6.20 -10.38 1.02
C ALA A 24 7.25 -10.82 0.00
N LEU A 25 8.51 -10.47 0.22
CA LEU A 25 9.61 -10.88 -0.66
C LEU A 25 9.75 -12.40 -0.77
N HIS A 26 9.43 -13.13 0.30
CA HIS A 26 9.58 -14.58 0.33
C HIS A 26 8.33 -15.35 -0.10
N THR A 27 7.15 -14.75 -0.03
CA THR A 27 5.91 -15.51 -0.17
C THR A 27 4.95 -15.01 -1.24
N MET A 28 5.13 -13.79 -1.76
CA MET A 28 4.14 -13.18 -2.65
C MET A 28 4.63 -13.10 -4.09
N GLY A 29 3.71 -13.43 -5.02
CA GLY A 29 3.91 -13.26 -6.45
C GLY A 29 3.23 -12.01 -6.98
N ASN A 30 3.04 -11.94 -8.30
CA ASN A 30 2.37 -10.80 -8.95
C ASN A 30 0.86 -10.84 -8.69
N PRO A 31 0.28 -9.84 -8.00
CA PRO A 31 -1.16 -9.82 -7.77
C PRO A 31 -1.92 -9.61 -9.09
N GLY A 32 -2.98 -10.37 -9.26
CA GLY A 32 -3.85 -10.24 -10.42
C GLY A 32 -3.41 -10.99 -11.68
N ARG A 33 -2.27 -11.71 -11.63
CA ARG A 33 -1.82 -12.54 -12.78
C ARG A 33 -1.56 -13.96 -12.30
N GLY A 34 -2.24 -14.92 -12.96
CA GLY A 34 -2.13 -16.32 -12.61
C GLY A 34 -3.04 -16.71 -11.45
N ALA A 35 -3.03 -17.99 -11.11
CA ALA A 35 -3.91 -18.57 -10.08
C ALA A 35 -3.15 -19.39 -9.04
N HIS A 36 -1.80 -19.27 -8.98
CA HIS A 36 -1.02 -19.98 -7.97
C HIS A 36 -1.07 -19.24 -6.61
N ASP A 37 -0.72 -19.96 -5.54
CA ASP A 37 -0.88 -19.47 -4.18
C ASP A 37 -0.17 -18.14 -3.90
N ALA A 38 1.04 -17.96 -4.40
CA ALA A 38 1.81 -16.73 -4.19
C ALA A 38 1.09 -15.50 -4.77
N THR A 39 0.49 -15.66 -5.96
CA THR A 39 -0.30 -14.62 -6.61
C THR A 39 -1.58 -14.33 -5.83
N LEU A 40 -2.26 -15.38 -5.37
CA LEU A 40 -3.49 -15.22 -4.58
C LEU A 40 -3.22 -14.53 -3.25
N GLN A 41 -2.13 -14.87 -2.58
CA GLN A 41 -1.72 -14.21 -1.35
C GLN A 41 -1.44 -12.73 -1.57
N ALA A 42 -0.75 -12.39 -2.66
CA ALA A 42 -0.48 -11.00 -2.99
C ALA A 42 -1.78 -10.21 -3.24
N GLY A 43 -2.71 -10.80 -3.99
CA GLY A 43 -4.01 -10.18 -4.26
C GLY A 43 -4.82 -9.96 -3.00
N ARG A 44 -4.85 -10.95 -2.12
CA ARG A 44 -5.54 -10.84 -0.82
C ARG A 44 -4.92 -9.76 0.06
N CYS A 45 -3.59 -9.67 0.08
CA CYS A 45 -2.87 -8.64 0.85
C CYS A 45 -3.23 -7.25 0.37
N VAL A 46 -3.21 -7.00 -0.94
CA VAL A 46 -3.56 -5.71 -1.53
C VAL A 46 -5.01 -5.35 -1.19
N TYR A 47 -5.94 -6.29 -1.33
CA TYR A 47 -7.34 -6.04 -1.04
C TYR A 47 -7.57 -5.74 0.45
N GLN A 48 -6.91 -6.49 1.33
CA GLN A 48 -7.01 -6.28 2.77
C GLN A 48 -6.53 -4.88 3.16
N VAL A 49 -5.44 -4.41 2.57
CA VAL A 49 -4.93 -3.05 2.83
C VAL A 49 -5.94 -2.01 2.34
N ARG A 50 -6.57 -2.22 1.18
CA ARG A 50 -7.63 -1.33 0.70
C ARG A 50 -8.79 -1.25 1.68
N GLU A 51 -9.22 -2.38 2.23
CA GLU A 51 -10.29 -2.40 3.23
C GLU A 51 -9.91 -1.62 4.49
N GLN A 52 -8.68 -1.82 4.98
CA GLN A 52 -8.19 -1.13 6.16
C GLN A 52 -8.11 0.39 5.94
N LEU A 53 -7.62 0.82 4.76
CA LEU A 53 -7.56 2.23 4.43
C LEU A 53 -8.96 2.84 4.24
N ALA A 54 -9.89 2.08 3.66
CA ALA A 54 -11.27 2.54 3.53
C ALA A 54 -11.89 2.78 4.91
N GLN A 55 -11.63 1.91 5.88
CA GLN A 55 -12.08 2.10 7.25
C GLN A 55 -11.43 3.32 7.89
N LEU A 56 -10.12 3.48 7.70
CA LEU A 56 -9.37 4.60 8.28
C LEU A 56 -9.89 5.95 7.77
N PHE A 57 -10.17 6.06 6.48
CA PHE A 57 -10.64 7.29 5.84
C PHE A 57 -12.16 7.38 5.76
N LYS A 58 -12.88 6.40 6.28
CA LYS A 58 -14.35 6.34 6.25
C LYS A 58 -14.89 6.40 4.81
N ALA A 59 -14.22 5.72 3.90
CA ALA A 59 -14.70 5.56 2.53
C ALA A 59 -15.82 4.52 2.50
N GLU A 60 -16.66 4.58 1.47
CA GLU A 60 -17.81 3.68 1.34
C GLU A 60 -17.42 2.22 1.15
N SER A 61 -16.33 1.98 0.41
CA SER A 61 -15.85 0.63 0.16
C SER A 61 -14.36 0.63 -0.19
N ALA A 62 -13.77 -0.57 -0.23
CA ALA A 62 -12.39 -0.76 -0.66
C ALA A 62 -12.15 -0.30 -2.11
N ASP A 63 -13.18 -0.29 -2.92
CA ASP A 63 -13.10 0.16 -4.32
C ASP A 63 -12.79 1.66 -4.44
N CYS A 64 -13.01 2.41 -3.38
CA CYS A 64 -12.68 3.84 -3.34
C CYS A 64 -11.19 4.11 -3.12
N ILE A 65 -10.40 3.08 -2.88
CA ILE A 65 -8.96 3.19 -2.60
C ILE A 65 -8.18 2.73 -3.83
N ALA A 66 -7.33 3.59 -4.35
CA ALA A 66 -6.44 3.26 -5.46
C ALA A 66 -5.00 3.56 -5.04
N PHE A 67 -4.10 2.64 -5.36
CA PHE A 67 -2.68 2.81 -5.07
C PHE A 67 -1.95 3.46 -6.25
N THR A 68 -0.97 4.30 -5.93
CA THR A 68 -0.07 4.90 -6.90
C THR A 68 1.37 4.69 -6.45
N SER A 69 2.33 4.98 -7.34
CA SER A 69 3.74 4.79 -7.04
C SER A 69 4.28 5.77 -5.99
N ASN A 70 3.68 6.97 -5.92
CA ASN A 70 4.12 8.02 -5.02
C ASN A 70 3.06 9.11 -4.89
N ALA A 71 3.30 10.07 -4.00
CA ALA A 71 2.37 11.16 -3.75
C ALA A 71 2.22 12.09 -4.96
N THR A 72 3.27 12.29 -5.73
CA THR A 72 3.21 13.13 -6.94
C THR A 72 2.22 12.54 -7.94
N GLU A 73 2.30 11.24 -8.21
CA GLU A 73 1.36 10.55 -9.10
C GLU A 73 -0.06 10.63 -8.55
N ALA A 74 -0.23 10.42 -7.24
CA ALA A 74 -1.55 10.48 -6.60
C ALA A 74 -2.19 11.87 -6.75
N LEU A 75 -1.42 12.92 -6.50
CA LEU A 75 -1.91 14.30 -6.63
C LEU A 75 -2.28 14.62 -8.08
N ASN A 76 -1.45 14.24 -9.04
CA ASN A 76 -1.75 14.46 -10.45
C ASN A 76 -2.99 13.70 -10.90
N THR A 77 -3.16 12.47 -10.43
CA THR A 77 -4.36 11.67 -10.73
C THR A 77 -5.61 12.36 -10.20
N ALA A 78 -5.57 12.84 -8.97
CA ALA A 78 -6.70 13.53 -8.35
C ALA A 78 -7.04 14.83 -9.08
N ILE A 79 -6.03 15.64 -9.39
CA ILE A 79 -6.22 16.94 -10.04
C ILE A 79 -6.76 16.78 -11.47
N LEU A 80 -6.19 15.85 -12.24
CA LEU A 80 -6.58 15.64 -13.63
C LEU A 80 -7.89 14.85 -13.77
N GLY A 81 -8.26 14.10 -12.76
CA GLY A 81 -9.46 13.27 -12.76
C GLY A 81 -10.71 13.94 -12.22
N LEU A 82 -10.58 15.15 -11.71
CA LEU A 82 -11.73 15.90 -11.15
C LEU A 82 -12.48 16.67 -12.22
#